data_a89319b624edb0dd4bac398a144bbccd
#
_entry.id   a89319b624edb0dd4bac398a144bbccd
#
_cell.length_a   1.000
_cell.length_b   1.000
_cell.length_c   1.000
_cell.angle_alpha   90.00
_cell.angle_beta   90.00
_cell.angle_gamma   90.00
#
_symmetry.space_group_name_H-M   'P 1'
#
loop_
_entity.id
_entity.type
_entity.pdbx_description
1 polymer ?
#
loop_
_entity_poly.entity_id
_entity_poly.type
_entity_poly.pdbx_seq_one_letter_code
_entity_poly.pdbx_strand_id
1 'polypeptide(L)'
;MIAALQISLDGFTQGSDQGGPEWVDSWADALQLIPDVDAFVQGAGMYPGYGEYWKAIHENPGSAPPYQERLPTKREIGYAELAARTPHYVLSRTLDGVSWPPTARIVRNVAELRALKSQPGKNIYVVGGPTLVRTLLKEGLIDELRLIVHPIVLGGGLALFEGLDQHLSLKLVSAEPTETGRVILTYRT
;
A
#
# COMPACT_ATOMS: atom_id res chain seq x y z
N MET A 1 -9.89 6.12 6.18
CA MET A 1 -8.64 5.53 5.64
C MET A 1 -8.98 4.35 4.76
N ILE A 2 -8.35 4.26 3.60
CA ILE A 2 -8.56 3.18 2.63
C ILE A 2 -7.25 2.41 2.50
N ALA A 3 -7.26 1.11 2.77
CA ALA A 3 -6.13 0.24 2.47
C ALA A 3 -6.36 -0.41 1.10
N ALA A 4 -5.39 -0.30 0.20
CA ALA A 4 -5.46 -0.96 -1.10
C ALA A 4 -4.17 -1.74 -1.35
N LEU A 5 -4.28 -3.04 -1.59
CA LEU A 5 -3.17 -3.96 -1.74
C LEU A 5 -3.42 -4.94 -2.87
N GLN A 6 -2.33 -5.55 -3.30
CA GLN A 6 -2.33 -6.67 -4.23
C GLN A 6 -2.01 -7.95 -3.47
N ILE A 7 -2.78 -9.00 -3.71
CA ILE A 7 -2.62 -10.30 -3.04
C ILE A 7 -2.76 -11.45 -4.04
N SER A 8 -2.17 -12.58 -3.70
CA SER A 8 -2.46 -13.85 -4.35
C SER A 8 -3.87 -14.35 -4.01
N LEU A 9 -4.38 -15.33 -4.73
CA LEU A 9 -5.69 -15.93 -4.47
C LEU A 9 -5.80 -16.53 -3.05
N ASP A 10 -4.69 -17.04 -2.52
CA ASP A 10 -4.58 -17.59 -1.16
C ASP A 10 -4.14 -16.57 -0.10
N GLY A 11 -4.16 -15.25 -0.43
CA GLY A 11 -4.10 -14.16 0.53
C GLY A 11 -2.70 -13.69 0.94
N PHE A 12 -1.65 -14.03 0.18
CA PHE A 12 -0.30 -13.57 0.44
C PHE A 12 0.01 -12.28 -0.34
N THR A 13 0.78 -11.38 0.28
CA THR A 13 1.31 -10.16 -0.34
C THR A 13 2.69 -10.36 -0.94
N GLN A 14 3.39 -11.44 -0.54
CA GLN A 14 4.73 -11.81 -1.00
C GLN A 14 4.92 -13.32 -0.79
N GLY A 15 5.62 -13.99 -1.70
CA GLY A 15 5.98 -15.40 -1.60
C GLY A 15 7.06 -15.65 -0.54
N SER A 16 7.34 -16.93 -0.29
CA SER A 16 8.36 -17.38 0.68
C SER A 16 9.79 -17.24 0.17
N ASP A 17 10.02 -17.05 -1.11
CA ASP A 17 11.30 -16.98 -1.78
C ASP A 17 12.09 -15.68 -1.58
N GLN A 18 11.58 -14.76 -0.76
CA GLN A 18 12.16 -13.44 -0.47
C GLN A 18 12.41 -12.54 -1.70
N GLY A 19 12.08 -13.01 -2.90
CA GLY A 19 11.96 -12.16 -4.09
C GLY A 19 10.83 -11.14 -3.94
N GLY A 20 10.90 -10.04 -4.67
CA GLY A 20 9.74 -9.16 -4.82
C GLY A 20 8.59 -9.94 -5.47
N PRO A 21 7.32 -9.50 -5.32
CA PRO A 21 6.22 -10.16 -6.00
C PRO A 21 6.32 -9.91 -7.51
N GLU A 22 7.08 -10.76 -8.21
CA GLU A 22 7.25 -10.75 -9.68
C GLU A 22 5.92 -10.89 -10.43
N TRP A 23 4.89 -11.38 -9.73
CA TRP A 23 3.53 -11.52 -10.24
C TRP A 23 2.72 -10.22 -10.20
N VAL A 24 3.27 -9.15 -9.64
CA VAL A 24 2.65 -7.82 -9.61
C VAL A 24 3.17 -6.99 -10.79
N ASP A 25 2.31 -6.67 -11.73
CA ASP A 25 2.66 -5.90 -12.93
C ASP A 25 3.11 -4.46 -12.61
N SER A 26 2.42 -3.81 -11.68
CA SER A 26 2.74 -2.46 -11.24
C SER A 26 2.28 -2.20 -9.82
N TRP A 27 3.15 -1.64 -9.00
CA TRP A 27 2.83 -1.17 -7.65
C TRP A 27 1.84 0.01 -7.63
N ALA A 28 1.74 0.74 -8.76
CA ALA A 28 0.83 1.86 -8.90
C ALA A 28 -0.64 1.42 -9.09
N ASP A 29 -0.91 0.15 -9.39
CA ASP A 29 -2.27 -0.33 -9.70
C ASP A 29 -3.25 -0.12 -8.55
N ALA A 30 -2.82 -0.34 -7.31
CA ALA A 30 -3.66 -0.14 -6.14
C ALA A 30 -4.10 1.33 -5.93
N LEU A 31 -3.28 2.30 -6.33
CA LEU A 31 -3.62 3.72 -6.19
C LEU A 31 -4.86 4.11 -7.00
N GLN A 32 -5.05 3.53 -8.18
CA GLN A 32 -6.20 3.84 -9.04
C GLN A 32 -7.54 3.51 -8.38
N LEU A 33 -7.52 2.61 -7.40
CA LEU A 33 -8.71 2.26 -6.65
C LEU A 33 -9.11 3.35 -5.65
N ILE A 34 -8.25 4.36 -5.39
CA ILE A 34 -8.47 5.36 -4.35
C ILE A 34 -8.51 6.74 -5.00
N PRO A 35 -9.70 7.34 -5.14
CA PRO A 35 -9.80 8.71 -5.64
C PRO A 35 -9.32 9.72 -4.57
N ASP A 36 -8.90 10.89 -5.02
CA ASP A 36 -8.67 12.06 -4.16
C ASP A 36 -7.79 11.79 -2.92
N VAL A 37 -6.62 11.17 -3.11
CA VAL A 37 -5.66 10.93 -2.03
C VAL A 37 -4.99 12.25 -1.62
N ASP A 38 -5.05 12.58 -0.33
CA ASP A 38 -4.36 13.74 0.23
C ASP A 38 -3.34 13.40 1.33
N ALA A 39 -3.25 12.14 1.70
CA ALA A 39 -2.22 11.64 2.60
C ALA A 39 -1.92 10.15 2.35
N PHE A 40 -0.67 9.76 2.57
CA PHE A 40 -0.23 8.37 2.55
C PHE A 40 0.18 7.90 3.95
N VAL A 41 -0.12 6.65 4.29
CA VAL A 41 0.33 5.99 5.53
C VAL A 41 1.08 4.73 5.18
N GLN A 42 2.26 4.56 5.77
CA GLN A 42 3.17 3.44 5.48
C GLN A 42 3.76 2.85 6.76
N GLY A 43 4.14 1.58 6.69
CA GLY A 43 4.94 0.92 7.73
C GLY A 43 6.44 1.09 7.50
N ALA A 44 7.21 1.13 8.58
CA ALA A 44 8.65 1.27 8.56
C ALA A 44 9.38 0.24 7.70
N GLY A 45 8.90 -1.02 7.67
CA GLY A 45 9.56 -2.08 6.90
C GLY A 45 9.49 -1.91 5.39
N MET A 46 8.46 -1.23 4.89
CA MET A 46 8.31 -0.98 3.46
C MET A 46 8.94 0.36 3.04
N TYR A 47 8.97 1.32 3.93
CA TYR A 47 9.30 2.71 3.61
C TYR A 47 10.65 2.93 2.91
N PRO A 48 11.79 2.31 3.33
CA PRO A 48 13.07 2.54 2.65
C PRO A 48 13.03 2.20 1.17
N GLY A 49 12.58 1.00 0.82
CA GLY A 49 12.46 0.57 -0.58
C GLY A 49 11.42 1.37 -1.37
N TYR A 50 10.30 1.72 -0.74
CA TYR A 50 9.30 2.60 -1.34
C TYR A 50 9.89 3.96 -1.69
N GLY A 51 10.59 4.60 -0.75
CA GLY A 51 11.21 5.90 -0.97
C GLY A 51 12.24 5.87 -2.09
N GLU A 52 13.10 4.86 -2.11
CA GLU A 52 14.11 4.68 -3.14
C GLU A 52 13.49 4.49 -4.53
N TYR A 53 12.52 3.60 -4.65
CA TYR A 53 11.86 3.27 -5.92
C TYR A 53 11.14 4.48 -6.53
N TRP A 54 10.26 5.11 -5.76
CA TRP A 54 9.43 6.20 -6.27
C TRP A 54 10.20 7.50 -6.46
N LYS A 55 11.23 7.74 -5.65
CA LYS A 55 12.16 8.85 -5.84
C LYS A 55 12.90 8.72 -7.17
N ALA A 56 13.42 7.52 -7.47
CA ALA A 56 14.13 7.28 -8.73
C ALA A 56 13.24 7.56 -9.95
N ILE A 57 11.98 7.10 -9.93
CA ILE A 57 11.03 7.39 -11.01
C ILE A 57 10.71 8.88 -11.12
N HIS A 58 10.53 9.56 -9.98
CA HIS A 58 10.22 10.99 -9.95
C HIS A 58 11.38 11.85 -10.51
N GLU A 59 12.61 11.52 -10.11
CA GLU A 59 13.80 12.28 -10.52
C GLU A 59 14.28 11.92 -11.94
N ASN A 60 14.08 10.67 -12.38
CA ASN A 60 14.55 10.21 -13.69
C ASN A 60 13.57 9.22 -14.35
N PRO A 61 12.43 9.68 -14.85
CA PRO A 61 11.41 8.80 -15.44
C PRO A 61 11.86 8.14 -16.77
N GLY A 62 12.99 8.55 -17.32
CA GLY A 62 13.59 7.97 -18.54
C GLY A 62 14.54 6.79 -18.27
N SER A 63 14.73 6.37 -17.02
CA SER A 63 15.59 5.25 -16.65
C SER A 63 14.80 4.17 -15.90
N ALA A 64 15.31 2.93 -15.93
CA ALA A 64 14.76 1.85 -15.13
C ALA A 64 14.94 2.17 -13.65
N PRO A 65 13.89 2.10 -12.82
CA PRO A 65 14.01 2.31 -11.39
C PRO A 65 14.69 1.11 -10.71
N PRO A 66 15.16 1.27 -9.46
CA PRO A 66 15.66 0.16 -8.66
C PRO A 66 14.71 -1.03 -8.71
N TYR A 67 15.26 -2.24 -8.74
CA TYR A 67 14.53 -3.53 -8.74
C TYR A 67 13.71 -3.81 -10.02
N GLN A 68 13.88 -3.02 -11.10
CA GLN A 68 13.23 -3.25 -12.39
C GLN A 68 14.23 -3.14 -13.54
N GLU A 69 14.02 -3.95 -14.58
CA GLU A 69 14.80 -3.90 -15.82
C GLU A 69 14.09 -3.12 -16.96
N ARG A 70 12.88 -2.62 -16.69
CA ARG A 70 12.05 -1.88 -17.63
C ARG A 70 11.90 -0.41 -17.25
N LEU A 71 11.57 0.41 -18.22
CA LEU A 71 11.18 1.81 -17.96
C LEU A 71 9.87 1.87 -17.17
N PRO A 72 9.68 2.91 -16.33
CA PRO A 72 8.43 3.11 -15.63
C PRO A 72 7.29 3.39 -16.62
N THR A 73 6.12 2.88 -16.32
CA THR A 73 4.90 3.16 -17.07
C THR A 73 4.43 4.59 -16.80
N LYS A 74 3.57 5.14 -17.68
CA LYS A 74 2.94 6.46 -17.45
C LYS A 74 2.20 6.52 -16.10
N ARG A 75 1.63 5.41 -15.66
CA ARG A 75 0.92 5.28 -14.40
C ARG A 75 1.86 5.38 -13.20
N GLU A 76 3.01 4.72 -13.27
CA GLU A 76 4.05 4.79 -12.24
C GLU A 76 4.65 6.19 -12.16
N ILE A 77 4.86 6.85 -13.29
CA ILE A 77 5.30 8.25 -13.31
C ILE A 77 4.27 9.16 -12.63
N GLY A 78 2.98 9.03 -12.97
CA GLY A 78 1.91 9.79 -12.31
C GLY A 78 1.78 9.49 -10.81
N TYR A 79 2.01 8.24 -10.40
CA TYR A 79 2.09 7.90 -8.97
C TYR A 79 3.26 8.61 -8.29
N ALA A 80 4.46 8.55 -8.87
CA ALA A 80 5.65 9.19 -8.30
C ALA A 80 5.48 10.71 -8.15
N GLU A 81 4.87 11.36 -9.14
CA GLU A 81 4.53 12.79 -9.09
C GLU A 81 3.53 13.10 -7.97
N LEU A 82 2.48 12.29 -7.80
CA LEU A 82 1.54 12.45 -6.71
C LEU A 82 2.22 12.23 -5.36
N ALA A 83 3.00 11.16 -5.22
CA ALA A 83 3.71 10.83 -4.00
C ALA A 83 4.70 11.92 -3.58
N ALA A 84 5.42 12.53 -4.54
CA ALA A 84 6.40 13.58 -4.25
C ALA A 84 5.81 14.82 -3.56
N ARG A 85 4.54 15.14 -3.81
CA ARG A 85 3.85 16.33 -3.27
C ARG A 85 2.87 16.06 -2.14
N THR A 86 2.52 14.78 -1.92
CA THR A 86 1.50 14.40 -0.93
C THR A 86 2.16 14.04 0.40
N PRO A 87 1.64 14.47 1.56
CA PRO A 87 2.16 14.10 2.87
C PRO A 87 2.21 12.58 3.09
N HIS A 88 3.34 12.10 3.61
CA HIS A 88 3.53 10.71 4.00
C HIS A 88 3.73 10.59 5.50
N TYR A 89 3.01 9.66 6.11
CA TYR A 89 3.09 9.34 7.54
C TYR A 89 3.64 7.94 7.69
N VAL A 90 4.86 7.82 8.22
CA VAL A 90 5.56 6.54 8.37
C VAL A 90 5.44 6.09 9.82
N LEU A 91 4.63 5.05 10.08
CA LEU A 91 4.50 4.50 11.43
C LEU A 91 5.76 3.70 11.78
N SER A 92 6.53 4.23 12.71
CA SER A 92 7.76 3.61 13.17
C SER A 92 8.14 4.03 14.58
N ARG A 93 8.56 3.05 15.39
CA ARG A 93 9.17 3.30 16.71
C ARG A 93 10.68 3.46 16.65
N THR A 94 11.33 2.98 15.58
CA THR A 94 12.78 2.81 15.50
C THR A 94 13.46 3.61 14.41
N LEU A 95 12.77 4.03 13.35
CA LEU A 95 13.35 4.87 12.31
C LEU A 95 13.74 6.24 12.89
N ASP A 96 14.96 6.69 12.58
CA ASP A 96 15.49 7.99 13.02
C ASP A 96 15.15 9.12 12.05
N GLY A 97 14.87 8.80 10.78
CA GLY A 97 14.56 9.80 9.75
C GLY A 97 13.82 9.20 8.55
N VAL A 98 13.32 10.10 7.73
CA VAL A 98 12.68 9.81 6.44
C VAL A 98 13.30 10.70 5.37
N SER A 99 13.60 10.14 4.20
CA SER A 99 14.38 10.85 3.17
C SER A 99 13.52 11.36 2.01
N TRP A 100 12.41 10.69 1.72
CA TRP A 100 11.55 11.03 0.59
C TRP A 100 10.10 10.55 0.80
N PRO A 101 9.11 11.33 0.35
CA PRO A 101 9.22 12.70 -0.19
C PRO A 101 9.58 13.72 0.91
N PRO A 102 9.89 14.98 0.55
CA PRO A 102 10.19 16.02 1.55
C PRO A 102 9.06 16.29 2.55
N THR A 103 7.83 15.89 2.18
CA THR A 103 6.62 15.96 3.02
C THR A 103 6.46 14.78 3.97
N ALA A 104 7.38 13.79 3.92
CA ALA A 104 7.32 12.61 4.79
C ALA A 104 7.66 12.96 6.23
N ARG A 105 7.00 12.30 7.17
CA ARG A 105 7.25 12.40 8.61
C ARG A 105 7.01 11.09 9.32
N ILE A 106 7.74 10.87 10.39
CA ILE A 106 7.56 9.71 11.25
C ILE A 106 6.43 10.00 12.23
N VAL A 107 5.54 9.04 12.40
CA VAL A 107 4.58 8.96 13.49
C VAL A 107 4.97 7.80 14.40
N ARG A 108 4.91 7.99 15.71
CA ARG A 108 5.48 7.04 16.68
C ARG A 108 4.46 6.03 17.22
N ASN A 109 3.18 6.33 17.08
CA ASN A 109 2.11 5.49 17.60
C ASN A 109 0.82 5.63 16.76
N VAL A 110 -0.10 4.70 16.98
CA VAL A 110 -1.39 4.66 16.24
C VAL A 110 -2.31 5.82 16.62
N ALA A 111 -2.16 6.39 17.83
CA ALA A 111 -2.99 7.53 18.25
C ALA A 111 -2.75 8.77 17.35
N GLU A 112 -1.53 8.98 16.87
CA GLU A 112 -1.22 10.05 15.91
C GLU A 112 -1.95 9.84 14.57
N LEU A 113 -2.05 8.59 14.10
CA LEU A 113 -2.81 8.25 12.88
C LEU A 113 -4.32 8.41 13.10
N ARG A 114 -4.82 8.12 14.30
CA ARG A 114 -6.22 8.36 14.68
C ARG A 114 -6.52 9.86 14.69
N ALA A 115 -5.62 10.66 15.23
CA ALA A 115 -5.74 12.12 15.18
C ALA A 115 -5.69 12.66 13.74
N LEU A 116 -4.83 12.12 12.89
CA LEU A 116 -4.82 12.46 11.47
C LEU A 116 -6.16 12.13 10.79
N LYS A 117 -6.70 10.94 11.04
CA LYS A 117 -8.01 10.51 10.49
C LYS A 117 -9.15 11.42 10.89
N SER A 118 -9.09 12.06 12.06
CA SER A 118 -10.11 12.96 12.58
C SER A 118 -10.05 14.38 11.99
N GLN A 119 -9.01 14.71 11.24
CA GLN A 119 -8.89 16.02 10.60
C GLN A 119 -9.76 16.08 9.34
N PRO A 120 -10.29 17.25 9.00
CA PRO A 120 -10.92 17.45 7.70
C PRO A 120 -9.94 17.15 6.57
N GLY A 121 -10.38 16.45 5.56
CA GLY A 121 -9.55 16.07 4.42
C GLY A 121 -10.26 15.09 3.50
N LYS A 122 -9.52 14.58 2.52
CA LYS A 122 -9.98 13.59 1.57
C LYS A 122 -9.54 12.18 2.02
N ASN A 123 -9.21 11.31 1.05
CA ASN A 123 -8.84 9.94 1.37
C ASN A 123 -7.39 9.83 1.85
N ILE A 124 -7.19 9.11 2.93
CA ILE A 124 -5.88 8.69 3.41
C ILE A 124 -5.62 7.28 2.86
N TYR A 125 -4.60 7.16 2.02
CA TYR A 125 -4.21 5.86 1.45
C TYR A 125 -3.21 5.14 2.38
N VAL A 126 -3.63 4.00 2.90
CA VAL A 126 -2.75 3.07 3.61
C VAL A 126 -2.08 2.17 2.58
N VAL A 127 -0.85 2.52 2.21
CA VAL A 127 -0.09 1.84 1.16
C VAL A 127 0.32 0.42 1.56
N GLY A 128 0.56 0.17 2.85
CA GLY A 128 1.01 -1.11 3.38
C GLY A 128 2.33 -0.93 4.17
N GLY A 129 3.15 -1.98 4.49
CA GLY A 129 2.92 -3.41 4.28
C GLY A 129 1.83 -4.06 5.15
N PRO A 130 1.69 -5.39 5.04
CA PRO A 130 0.60 -6.14 5.66
C PRO A 130 0.57 -6.01 7.18
N THR A 131 1.70 -5.91 7.85
CA THR A 131 1.76 -5.68 9.31
C THR A 131 1.09 -4.38 9.73
N LEU A 132 1.30 -3.29 8.96
CA LEU A 132 0.62 -2.02 9.22
C LEU A 132 -0.89 -2.17 9.00
N VAL A 133 -1.30 -2.77 7.88
CA VAL A 133 -2.72 -2.96 7.55
C VAL A 133 -3.42 -3.76 8.64
N ARG A 134 -2.83 -4.87 9.11
CA ARG A 134 -3.34 -5.67 10.23
C ARG A 134 -3.48 -4.84 11.51
N THR A 135 -2.47 -4.04 11.83
CA THR A 135 -2.51 -3.15 13.00
C THR A 135 -3.66 -2.16 12.89
N LEU A 136 -3.83 -1.52 11.75
CA LEU A 136 -4.88 -0.52 11.57
C LEU A 136 -6.28 -1.14 11.47
N LEU A 137 -6.41 -2.38 10.99
CA LEU A 137 -7.65 -3.16 11.04
C LEU A 137 -8.04 -3.47 12.49
N LYS A 138 -7.10 -3.97 13.32
CA LYS A 138 -7.33 -4.23 14.76
C LYS A 138 -7.76 -2.97 15.51
N GLU A 139 -7.24 -1.83 15.14
CA GLU A 139 -7.53 -0.51 15.73
C GLU A 139 -8.81 0.17 15.19
N GLY A 140 -9.50 -0.46 14.24
CA GLY A 140 -10.70 0.11 13.59
C GLY A 140 -10.43 1.41 12.83
N LEU A 141 -9.24 1.58 12.28
CA LEU A 141 -8.85 2.79 11.54
C LEU A 141 -9.06 2.68 10.04
N ILE A 142 -9.11 1.50 9.47
CA ILE A 142 -9.42 1.29 8.06
C ILE A 142 -10.95 1.31 7.90
N ASP A 143 -11.46 2.11 6.98
CA ASP A 143 -12.89 2.18 6.64
C ASP A 143 -13.23 1.31 5.44
N GLU A 144 -12.28 1.22 4.51
CA GLU A 144 -12.40 0.38 3.31
C GLU A 144 -11.13 -0.42 3.08
N LEU A 145 -11.30 -1.67 2.69
CA LEU A 145 -10.24 -2.56 2.23
C LEU A 145 -10.49 -2.87 0.76
N ARG A 146 -9.54 -2.54 -0.10
CA ARG A 146 -9.59 -2.77 -1.53
C ARG A 146 -8.46 -3.71 -1.94
N LEU A 147 -8.81 -4.83 -2.53
CA LEU A 147 -7.87 -5.89 -2.85
C LEU A 147 -7.88 -6.16 -4.34
N ILE A 148 -6.71 -6.14 -4.96
CA ILE A 148 -6.51 -6.72 -6.29
C ILE A 148 -6.06 -8.16 -6.06
N VAL A 149 -6.95 -9.10 -6.29
CA VAL A 149 -6.67 -10.54 -6.16
C VAL A 149 -6.13 -11.04 -7.48
N HIS A 150 -4.90 -11.50 -7.49
CA HIS A 150 -4.25 -12.09 -8.65
C HIS A 150 -4.60 -13.58 -8.79
N PRO A 151 -4.73 -14.10 -10.02
CA PRO A 151 -5.04 -15.52 -10.28
C PRO A 151 -3.79 -16.39 -10.10
N ILE A 152 -3.17 -16.32 -8.94
CA ILE A 152 -1.98 -17.10 -8.55
C ILE A 152 -2.15 -17.64 -7.14
N VAL A 153 -1.64 -18.84 -6.88
CA VAL A 153 -1.54 -19.46 -5.56
C VAL A 153 -0.07 -19.54 -5.20
N LEU A 154 0.32 -18.97 -4.07
CA LEU A 154 1.72 -18.95 -3.61
C LEU A 154 2.03 -20.09 -2.63
N GLY A 155 1.03 -20.60 -1.92
CA GLY A 155 1.19 -21.70 -0.96
C GLY A 155 1.94 -21.35 0.33
N GLY A 156 2.45 -20.11 0.45
CA GLY A 156 3.17 -19.61 1.63
C GLY A 156 3.80 -18.26 1.40
N GLY A 157 4.28 -17.64 2.47
CA GLY A 157 4.91 -16.32 2.42
C GLY A 157 4.34 -15.34 3.43
N LEU A 158 4.27 -14.06 3.08
CA LEU A 158 3.76 -13.00 3.94
C LEU A 158 2.26 -12.82 3.73
N ALA A 159 1.45 -13.47 4.56
CA ALA A 159 0.00 -13.40 4.49
C ALA A 159 -0.54 -12.03 4.92
N LEU A 160 -1.59 -11.53 4.24
CA LEU A 160 -2.21 -10.25 4.60
C LEU A 160 -2.91 -10.30 5.96
N PHE A 161 -3.59 -11.40 6.29
CA PHE A 161 -4.47 -11.49 7.45
C PHE A 161 -3.93 -12.36 8.59
N GLU A 162 -2.67 -12.76 8.54
CA GLU A 162 -2.06 -13.55 9.61
C GLU A 162 -2.08 -12.82 10.95
N GLY A 163 -2.38 -13.54 12.05
CA GLY A 163 -2.33 -13.02 13.41
C GLY A 163 -3.41 -11.98 13.72
N LEU A 164 -4.54 -12.00 13.04
CA LEU A 164 -5.75 -11.34 13.49
C LEU A 164 -6.39 -12.21 14.58
N ASP A 165 -6.41 -11.71 15.83
CA ASP A 165 -6.85 -12.48 16.99
C ASP A 165 -8.38 -12.56 17.14
N GLN A 166 -9.09 -11.79 16.32
CA GLN A 166 -10.55 -11.72 16.29
C GLN A 166 -11.09 -11.80 14.87
N HIS A 167 -12.28 -12.37 14.74
CA HIS A 167 -13.00 -12.32 13.47
C HIS A 167 -13.37 -10.88 13.13
N LEU A 168 -13.04 -10.46 11.91
CA LEU A 168 -13.43 -9.18 11.36
C LEU A 168 -14.49 -9.41 10.27
N SER A 169 -15.72 -9.00 10.55
CA SER A 169 -16.79 -9.07 9.55
C SER A 169 -16.66 -7.90 8.58
N LEU A 170 -16.61 -8.21 7.29
CA LEU A 170 -16.51 -7.23 6.22
C LEU A 170 -17.79 -7.22 5.38
N LYS A 171 -18.22 -6.04 4.96
CA LYS A 171 -19.36 -5.89 4.06
C LYS A 171 -18.84 -5.69 2.63
N LEU A 172 -19.15 -6.63 1.74
CA LEU A 172 -18.83 -6.48 0.31
C LEU A 172 -19.56 -5.26 -0.27
N VAL A 173 -18.80 -4.41 -0.95
CA VAL A 173 -19.28 -3.25 -1.71
C VAL A 173 -19.29 -3.55 -3.19
N SER A 174 -18.16 -4.05 -3.74
CA SER A 174 -18.06 -4.48 -5.14
C SER A 174 -17.09 -5.64 -5.32
N ALA A 175 -17.29 -6.40 -6.40
CA ALA A 175 -16.40 -7.44 -6.91
C ALA A 175 -16.34 -7.29 -8.44
N GLU A 176 -15.20 -6.85 -8.96
CA GLU A 176 -15.07 -6.46 -10.36
C GLU A 176 -13.96 -7.30 -11.03
N PRO A 177 -14.29 -8.19 -11.96
CA PRO A 177 -13.27 -8.90 -12.73
C PRO A 177 -12.58 -7.95 -13.71
N THR A 178 -11.30 -8.18 -13.94
CA THR A 178 -10.51 -7.47 -14.94
C THR A 178 -10.26 -8.34 -16.16
N GLU A 179 -9.92 -7.73 -17.29
CA GLU A 179 -9.55 -8.45 -18.53
C GLU A 179 -8.32 -9.34 -18.36
N THR A 180 -7.48 -9.04 -17.38
CA THR A 180 -6.26 -9.82 -17.05
C THR A 180 -6.52 -10.99 -16.08
N GLY A 181 -7.78 -11.31 -15.77
CA GLY A 181 -8.16 -12.40 -14.87
C GLY A 181 -8.01 -12.08 -13.38
N ARG A 182 -7.63 -10.85 -13.02
CA ARG A 182 -7.64 -10.37 -11.63
C ARG A 182 -9.05 -10.02 -11.20
N VAL A 183 -9.29 -10.01 -9.89
CA VAL A 183 -10.56 -9.52 -9.31
C VAL A 183 -10.26 -8.38 -8.34
N ILE A 184 -10.96 -7.27 -8.51
CA ILE A 184 -10.90 -6.16 -7.56
C ILE A 184 -12.05 -6.31 -6.57
N LEU A 185 -11.72 -6.50 -5.30
CA LEU A 185 -12.68 -6.61 -4.21
C LEU A 185 -12.64 -5.35 -3.37
N THR A 186 -13.81 -4.76 -3.12
CA THR A 186 -13.97 -3.64 -2.21
C THR A 186 -14.86 -4.04 -1.04
N TYR A 187 -14.35 -3.90 0.17
CA TYR A 187 -15.07 -4.16 1.41
C TYR A 187 -15.08 -2.93 2.32
N ARG A 188 -16.16 -2.76 3.08
CA ARG A 188 -16.20 -1.90 4.28
C ARG A 188 -15.96 -2.74 5.53
N THR A 189 -15.24 -2.14 6.46
CA THR A 189 -14.97 -2.70 7.78
C THR A 189 -16.06 -2.30 8.76
#